data_2996d568c4126dbfb69132990282bcde
#
_entry.id   2996d568c4126dbfb69132990282bcde
#
_cell.length_a   1.000
_cell.length_b   1.000
_cell.length_c   1.000
_cell.angle_alpha   90.00
_cell.angle_beta   90.00
_cell.angle_gamma   90.00
#
_symmetry.space_group_name_H-M   'P 1'
#
loop_
_entity.id
_entity.type
_entity.pdbx_description
1 polymer ?
#
loop_
_entity_poly.entity_id
_entity_poly.type
_entity_poly.pdbx_seq_one_letter_code
_entity_poly.pdbx_strand_id
1 'polypeptide(L)' 'MPPHPVYVRPGPPPYAGAVWVGEEWAWRRGRYEYVAPHYVHSRRSGVWVGGHWHESRNGYEWKGGYWR' A
#
# COMPACT_ATOMS: atom_id res chain seq x y z
N MET A 1 -10.86 -15.07 2.39
CA MET A 1 -9.68 -15.04 1.50
C MET A 1 -9.37 -13.62 1.09
N PRO A 2 -8.12 -13.17 1.22
CA PRO A 2 -7.82 -11.80 0.80
C PRO A 2 -7.91 -11.68 -0.72
N PRO A 3 -8.19 -10.49 -1.25
CA PRO A 3 -8.17 -10.29 -2.68
C PRO A 3 -6.76 -10.52 -3.23
N HIS A 4 -6.68 -11.01 -4.45
CA HIS A 4 -5.40 -11.22 -5.10
C HIS A 4 -4.77 -9.89 -5.45
N PRO A 5 -3.50 -9.68 -5.12
CA PRO A 5 -2.85 -8.45 -5.53
C PRO A 5 -2.67 -8.39 -7.04
N VAL A 6 -2.88 -7.22 -7.60
CA VAL A 6 -2.60 -6.97 -9.00
C VAL A 6 -1.32 -6.15 -9.05
N TYR A 7 -0.28 -6.74 -9.63
CA TYR A 7 0.98 -6.02 -9.76
C TYR A 7 0.86 -4.96 -10.83
N VAL A 8 1.11 -3.72 -10.44
CA VAL A 8 1.12 -2.59 -11.36
C VAL A 8 2.55 -2.11 -11.49
N ARG A 9 3.09 -2.20 -12.71
CA ARG A 9 4.46 -1.75 -12.95
C ARG A 9 4.50 -0.22 -12.92
N PRO A 10 5.38 0.36 -12.10
CA PRO A 10 5.48 1.82 -12.08
C PRO A 10 6.08 2.35 -13.37
N GLY A 11 5.54 3.45 -13.85
CA GLY A 11 6.17 4.20 -14.91
C GLY A 11 7.34 5.01 -14.36
N PRO A 12 7.96 5.88 -15.18
CA PRO A 12 9.04 6.72 -14.68
C PRO A 12 8.55 7.67 -13.59
N PRO A 13 9.39 7.95 -12.58
CA PRO A 13 9.01 8.88 -11.51
C PRO A 13 8.65 10.25 -12.10
N PRO A 14 7.54 10.86 -11.66
CA PRO A 14 7.12 12.17 -12.20
C PRO A 14 7.96 13.34 -11.71
N TYR A 15 8.76 13.15 -10.66
CA TYR A 15 9.62 14.18 -10.11
C TYR A 15 10.72 13.53 -9.27
N ALA A 16 11.79 14.29 -9.01
CA ALA A 16 12.88 13.78 -8.18
C ALA A 16 12.40 13.55 -6.75
N GLY A 17 12.80 12.43 -6.17
CA GLY A 17 12.39 12.09 -4.82
C GLY A 17 11.01 11.43 -4.71
N ALA A 18 10.39 11.11 -5.83
CA ALA A 18 9.14 10.36 -5.80
C ALA A 18 9.38 8.92 -5.36
N VAL A 19 8.51 8.41 -4.51
CA VAL A 19 8.58 7.03 -4.01
C VAL A 19 7.33 6.29 -4.42
N TRP A 20 7.51 5.11 -4.99
CA TRP A 20 6.40 4.25 -5.40
C TRP A 20 5.79 3.58 -4.18
N VAL A 21 4.50 3.79 -3.98
CA VAL A 21 3.74 3.12 -2.94
C VAL A 21 2.87 2.09 -3.62
N GLY A 22 3.04 0.82 -3.28
CA GLY A 22 2.25 -0.26 -3.84
C GLY A 22 0.80 -0.21 -3.39
N GLU A 23 0.05 -1.25 -3.67
CA GLU A 23 -1.36 -1.28 -3.29
C GLU A 23 -1.56 -1.04 -1.80
N GLU A 24 -2.67 -0.38 -1.47
CA GLU A 24 -3.09 -0.17 -0.09
C GLU A 24 -4.57 -0.49 0.03
N TRP A 25 -4.99 -0.80 1.24
CA TRP A 25 -6.38 -1.11 1.52
C TRP A 25 -6.82 -0.26 2.70
N ALA A 26 -7.78 0.61 2.47
CA ALA A 26 -8.30 1.48 3.51
C ALA A 26 -9.58 0.90 4.10
N TRP A 27 -9.67 0.87 5.43
CA TRP A 27 -10.89 0.41 6.10
C TRP A 27 -11.85 1.58 6.20
N ARG A 28 -12.98 1.47 5.51
CA ARG A 28 -14.00 2.53 5.50
C ARG A 28 -15.37 1.92 5.54
N ARG A 29 -16.22 2.42 6.41
CA ARG A 29 -17.62 2.02 6.48
C ARG A 29 -17.80 0.51 6.57
N GLY A 30 -16.96 -0.15 7.37
CA GLY A 30 -17.08 -1.57 7.62
C GLY A 30 -16.51 -2.47 6.52
N ARG A 31 -15.77 -1.93 5.58
CA ARG A 31 -15.15 -2.74 4.53
C ARG A 31 -13.83 -2.15 4.08
N TYR A 32 -13.05 -2.96 3.39
CA TYR A 32 -11.81 -2.50 2.78
C TYR A 32 -12.07 -1.92 1.41
N GLU A 33 -11.43 -0.79 1.13
CA GLU A 33 -11.46 -0.17 -0.18
C GLU A 33 -10.06 -0.15 -0.75
N TYR A 34 -9.95 -0.52 -2.02
CA TYR A 34 -8.67 -0.59 -2.71
C TYR A 34 -8.15 0.80 -3.03
N VAL A 35 -6.86 1.01 -2.77
CA VAL A 35 -6.17 2.23 -3.17
C VAL A 35 -5.07 1.83 -4.16
N ALA A 36 -5.17 2.32 -5.38
CA ALA A 36 -4.24 1.93 -6.45
C ALA A 36 -2.82 2.41 -6.16
N PRO A 37 -1.81 1.65 -6.60
CA PRO A 37 -0.43 2.07 -6.45
C PRO A 37 -0.18 3.42 -7.12
N HIS A 38 0.65 4.24 -6.49
CA HIS A 38 0.93 5.59 -6.98
C HIS A 38 2.23 6.13 -6.38
N TYR A 39 2.71 7.23 -6.95
CA TYR A 39 3.88 7.91 -6.41
C TYR A 39 3.48 8.92 -5.36
N VAL A 40 4.30 9.03 -4.32
CA VAL A 40 4.13 10.04 -3.28
C VAL A 40 5.49 10.72 -3.02
N HIS A 41 5.44 11.88 -2.37
CA HIS A 41 6.66 12.53 -1.91
C HIS A 41 7.28 11.71 -0.77
N SER A 42 8.60 11.54 -0.81
CA SER A 42 9.28 10.81 0.26
C SER A 42 9.17 11.56 1.58
N ARG A 43 9.16 10.80 2.67
CA ARG A 43 9.08 11.34 4.03
C ARG A 43 10.17 10.71 4.88
N ARG A 44 10.58 11.40 5.92
CA ARG A 44 11.59 10.92 6.88
C ARG A 44 12.81 10.41 6.13
N SER A 45 13.17 9.14 6.34
CA SER A 45 14.31 8.51 5.68
C SER A 45 14.09 8.26 4.19
N GLY A 46 12.86 8.44 3.71
CA GLY A 46 12.55 8.17 2.31
C GLY A 46 12.34 6.71 1.99
N VAL A 47 12.24 5.85 2.99
CA VAL A 47 12.00 4.41 2.78
C VAL A 47 10.56 4.07 3.14
N TRP A 48 9.83 3.59 2.15
CA TRP A 48 8.46 3.12 2.35
C TRP A 48 8.45 1.61 2.52
N VAL A 49 7.81 1.15 3.60
CA VAL A 49 7.62 -0.28 3.86
C VAL A 49 6.16 -0.60 3.51
N GLY A 50 5.97 -1.45 2.52
CA GLY A 50 4.63 -1.79 2.04
C GLY A 50 3.80 -2.56 3.05
N GLY A 51 2.48 -2.41 2.94
CA GLY A 51 1.55 -3.15 3.78
C GLY A 51 1.39 -4.60 3.32
N HIS A 52 0.66 -5.37 4.10
CA HIS A 52 0.42 -6.77 3.76
C HIS A 52 -0.84 -7.29 4.46
N TRP A 53 -1.36 -8.40 3.95
CA TRP A 53 -2.47 -9.08 4.59
C TRP A 53 -1.97 -9.99 5.70
N HIS A 54 -2.64 -9.92 6.83
CA HIS A 54 -2.33 -10.76 7.99
C HIS A 54 -3.52 -11.66 8.28
N GLU A 55 -3.27 -12.96 8.39
CA GLU A 55 -4.32 -13.91 8.73
C GLU A 55 -4.62 -13.87 10.22
N SER A 56 -5.90 -13.83 10.56
CA SER A 56 -6.35 -13.82 11.94
C SER A 56 -7.48 -14.83 12.10
N ARG A 57 -7.98 -14.98 13.35
CA ARG A 57 -9.10 -15.89 13.63
C ARG A 57 -10.34 -15.56 12.82
N ASN A 58 -10.58 -14.28 12.58
CA ASN A 58 -11.79 -13.81 11.91
C ASN A 58 -11.59 -13.52 10.43
N GLY A 59 -10.51 -14.02 9.85
CA GLY A 59 -10.21 -13.80 8.45
C GLY A 59 -8.91 -13.05 8.26
N TYR A 60 -8.89 -12.13 7.31
CA TYR A 60 -7.69 -11.38 6.98
C TYR A 60 -7.81 -9.92 7.36
N GLU A 61 -6.70 -9.37 7.82
CA GLU A 61 -6.62 -7.97 8.22
C GLU A 61 -5.46 -7.32 7.47
N TRP A 62 -5.68 -6.14 6.93
CA TRP A 62 -4.64 -5.39 6.25
C TRP A 62 -3.78 -4.65 7.26
N LYS A 63 -2.48 -4.88 7.22
CA LYS A 63 -1.51 -4.14 8.00
C LYS A 63 -0.92 -3.08 7.10
N GLY A 64 -1.24 -1.83 7.37
CA GLY A 64 -0.84 -0.72 6.52
C GLY A 64 0.66 -0.52 6.41
N GLY A 65 1.08 0.05 5.28
CA GLY A 65 2.46 0.42 5.11
C GLY A 65 2.85 1.62 5.98
N TYR A 66 4.14 1.88 6.05
CA TYR A 66 4.63 2.99 6.87
C TYR A 66 5.98 3.48 6.37
N TRP A 67 6.35 4.67 6.83
CA TRP A 67 7.65 5.26 6.53
C TRP A 67 8.65 4.83 7.60
N ARG A 68 9.77 4.38 7.13
CA ARG A 68 10.83 3.88 7.98
C ARG A 68 11.87 4.94 8.27
#